data_f7913d501023ee753547b503917dceb2
#
_entry.id   f7913d501023ee753547b503917dceb2
#
_cell.length_a   1.000
_cell.length_b   1.000
_cell.length_c   1.000
_cell.angle_alpha   90.00
_cell.angle_beta   90.00
_cell.angle_gamma   90.00
#
_symmetry.space_group_name_H-M   'P 1'
#
loop_
_entity.id
_entity.type
_entity.pdbx_description
1 polymer ?
#
loop_
_entity_poly.entity_id
_entity_poly.type
_entity_poly.pdbx_seq_one_letter_code
_entity_poly.pdbx_strand_id
1 'polypeptide(L)'
;MFGIVAMESLGKLLRKEREIRNISLEEVTKFTKIKQHHLKAIEEGRPDLLPHPLYVKGYLNVYAKYLALNPKEIVLRYEAYLKSLVPPEPIELQHQDLDKKRSARPWYSLSFIFSIFS
;
A
#
# COMPACT_ATOMS: atom_id res chain seq x y z
N MET A 1 5.28 12.34 -12.87
CA MET A 1 4.29 13.26 -12.60
C MET A 1 3.03 12.67 -12.11
N PHE A 2 2.42 11.74 -12.84
CA PHE A 2 1.26 11.10 -12.34
C PHE A 2 1.48 10.47 -11.00
N GLY A 3 2.62 9.88 -10.74
CA GLY A 3 2.88 9.22 -9.47
C GLY A 3 2.84 10.19 -8.31
N ILE A 4 3.42 11.37 -8.48
CA ILE A 4 3.43 12.36 -7.43
C ILE A 4 2.03 12.87 -7.16
N VAL A 5 1.27 13.12 -8.22
CA VAL A 5 -0.10 13.60 -8.07
C VAL A 5 -0.95 12.57 -7.33
N ALA A 6 -0.77 11.30 -7.66
CA ALA A 6 -1.55 10.25 -7.00
C ALA A 6 -1.24 10.18 -5.51
N MET A 7 0.04 10.31 -5.15
CA MET A 7 0.42 10.27 -3.76
C MET A 7 -0.09 11.49 -3.01
N GLU A 8 0.00 12.66 -3.62
CA GLU A 8 -0.51 13.88 -3.00
C GLU A 8 -2.02 13.81 -2.81
N SER A 9 -2.72 13.26 -3.80
CA SER A 9 -4.17 13.14 -3.73
C SER A 9 -4.59 12.23 -2.57
N LEU A 10 -3.87 11.11 -2.40
CA LEU A 10 -4.15 10.20 -1.31
C LEU A 10 -3.87 10.87 0.04
N GLY A 11 -2.77 11.59 0.13
CA GLY A 11 -2.42 12.29 1.36
C GLY A 11 -3.45 13.34 1.73
N LYS A 12 -3.93 14.09 0.74
CA LYS A 12 -4.93 15.12 0.98
C LYS A 12 -6.25 14.50 1.45
N LEU A 13 -6.60 13.36 0.89
CA LEU A 13 -7.81 12.68 1.31
C LEU A 13 -7.70 12.28 2.79
N LEU A 14 -6.60 11.67 3.17
CA LEU A 14 -6.42 11.24 4.55
C LEU A 14 -6.41 12.43 5.51
N ARG A 15 -5.73 13.49 5.13
CA ARG A 15 -5.68 14.68 5.97
C ARG A 15 -7.06 15.29 6.14
N LYS A 16 -7.82 15.39 5.05
CA LYS A 16 -9.15 15.95 5.11
C LYS A 16 -10.05 15.12 6.02
N GLU A 17 -9.99 13.80 5.88
CA GLU A 17 -10.82 12.95 6.71
C GLU A 17 -10.44 13.06 8.17
N ARG A 18 -9.14 13.24 8.45
CA ARG A 18 -8.70 13.43 9.81
C ARG A 18 -9.20 14.77 10.37
N GLU A 19 -9.07 15.82 9.58
CA GLU A 19 -9.46 17.15 10.03
C GLU A 19 -10.96 17.28 10.24
N ILE A 20 -11.74 16.63 9.39
CA ILE A 20 -13.19 16.62 9.57
C ILE A 20 -13.56 16.02 10.92
N ARG A 21 -12.80 15.05 11.39
CA ARG A 21 -13.05 14.40 12.65
C ARG A 21 -12.37 15.07 13.83
N ASN A 22 -11.71 16.20 13.59
CA ASN A 22 -11.00 16.95 14.63
C ASN A 22 -9.98 16.10 15.37
N ILE A 23 -9.25 15.29 14.63
CA ILE A 23 -8.24 14.41 15.21
C ILE A 23 -6.86 14.98 14.89
N SER A 24 -6.01 15.11 15.90
CA SER A 24 -4.65 15.60 15.68
C SER A 24 -3.72 14.47 15.25
N LEU A 25 -2.60 14.82 14.64
CA LEU A 25 -1.60 13.82 14.29
C LEU A 25 -1.05 13.16 15.53
N GLU A 26 -0.90 13.90 16.62
CA GLU A 26 -0.43 13.33 17.87
C GLU A 26 -1.38 12.24 18.36
N GLU A 27 -2.67 12.48 18.21
CA GLU A 27 -3.64 11.50 18.64
C GLU A 27 -3.52 10.22 17.78
N VAL A 28 -3.38 10.37 16.48
CA VAL A 28 -3.22 9.22 15.60
C VAL A 28 -1.98 8.43 15.98
N THR A 29 -0.87 9.13 16.21
CA THR A 29 0.38 8.48 16.61
C THR A 29 0.18 7.69 17.90
N LYS A 30 -0.52 8.28 18.84
CA LYS A 30 -0.71 7.65 20.13
C LYS A 30 -1.47 6.32 20.01
N PHE A 31 -2.48 6.29 19.18
CA PHE A 31 -3.31 5.10 19.05
C PHE A 31 -2.78 4.10 18.03
N THR A 32 -2.17 4.55 16.96
CA THR A 32 -1.71 3.65 15.92
C THR A 32 -0.26 3.23 16.07
N LYS A 33 0.50 3.96 16.88
CA LYS A 33 1.94 3.75 17.08
C LYS A 33 2.75 4.04 15.82
N ILE A 34 2.15 4.68 14.84
CA ILE A 34 2.89 5.15 13.67
C ILE A 34 3.56 6.46 14.04
N LYS A 35 4.82 6.61 13.71
CA LYS A 35 5.56 7.82 14.05
C LYS A 35 4.95 9.03 13.36
N GLN A 36 4.89 10.14 14.10
CA GLN A 36 4.22 11.33 13.59
C GLN A 36 4.82 11.83 12.28
N HIS A 37 6.14 11.78 12.15
CA HIS A 37 6.75 12.26 10.91
C HIS A 37 6.39 11.38 9.71
N HIS A 38 6.11 10.11 9.93
CA HIS A 38 5.65 9.25 8.84
C HIS A 38 4.22 9.60 8.45
N LEU A 39 3.35 9.87 9.43
CA LEU A 39 1.99 10.28 9.13
C LEU A 39 1.99 11.60 8.36
N LYS A 40 2.83 12.52 8.79
CA LYS A 40 2.93 13.81 8.13
C LYS A 40 3.41 13.64 6.69
N ALA A 41 4.41 12.78 6.48
CA ALA A 41 4.91 12.52 5.12
C ALA A 41 3.83 11.92 4.23
N ILE A 42 2.99 11.05 4.78
CA ILE A 42 1.88 10.48 4.03
C ILE A 42 0.92 11.59 3.61
N GLU A 43 0.55 12.44 4.55
CA GLU A 43 -0.43 13.48 4.27
C GLU A 43 0.10 14.54 3.31
N GLU A 44 1.40 14.76 3.33
CA GLU A 44 2.02 15.74 2.43
C GLU A 44 2.40 15.15 1.09
N GLY A 45 2.22 13.85 0.93
CA GLY A 45 2.58 13.21 -0.33
C GLY A 45 4.09 13.22 -0.57
N ARG A 46 4.88 13.01 0.48
CA ARG A 46 6.32 13.03 0.40
C ARG A 46 6.90 11.61 0.52
N PRO A 47 6.90 10.85 -0.57
CA PRO A 47 7.40 9.48 -0.51
C PRO A 47 8.88 9.40 -0.17
N ASP A 48 9.63 10.47 -0.45
CA ASP A 48 11.05 10.50 -0.12
C ASP A 48 11.31 10.47 1.39
N LEU A 49 10.30 10.79 2.18
CA LEU A 49 10.43 10.79 3.63
C LEU A 49 9.79 9.56 4.26
N LEU A 50 9.35 8.60 3.45
CA LEU A 50 8.69 7.42 3.96
C LEU A 50 9.61 6.21 3.94
N PRO A 51 9.35 5.22 4.80
CA PRO A 51 10.16 4.00 4.78
C PRO A 51 9.76 3.11 3.60
N HIS A 52 10.27 1.91 3.60
CA HIS A 52 9.97 0.96 2.53
C HIS A 52 8.46 0.82 2.32
N PRO A 53 8.00 0.70 1.08
CA PRO A 53 6.57 0.62 0.80
C PRO A 53 5.81 -0.44 1.57
N LEU A 54 6.48 -1.53 1.92
CA LEU A 54 5.82 -2.57 2.68
C LEU A 54 5.31 -2.03 4.02
N TYR A 55 6.12 -1.19 4.67
CA TYR A 55 5.70 -0.58 5.93
C TYR A 55 4.61 0.45 5.70
N VAL A 56 4.71 1.20 4.61
CA VAL A 56 3.73 2.23 4.31
C VAL A 56 2.35 1.61 4.09
N LYS A 57 2.28 0.45 3.44
CA LYS A 57 1.00 -0.23 3.26
C LYS A 57 0.39 -0.56 4.61
N GLY A 58 1.21 -1.02 5.56
CA GLY A 58 0.72 -1.30 6.90
C GLY A 58 0.24 -0.06 7.61
N TYR A 59 0.98 1.04 7.48
CA TYR A 59 0.58 2.30 8.07
C TYR A 59 -0.76 2.77 7.51
N LEU A 60 -0.92 2.69 6.19
CA LEU A 60 -2.15 3.13 5.55
C LEU A 60 -3.34 2.28 5.99
N ASN A 61 -3.13 0.98 6.14
CA ASN A 61 -4.18 0.09 6.60
C ASN A 61 -4.66 0.53 7.99
N VAL A 62 -3.73 0.74 8.90
CA VAL A 62 -4.08 1.11 10.27
C VAL A 62 -4.68 2.52 10.33
N TYR A 63 -4.10 3.45 9.58
CA TYR A 63 -4.57 4.82 9.58
C TYR A 63 -5.98 4.90 9.01
N ALA A 64 -6.24 4.19 7.92
CA ALA A 64 -7.57 4.17 7.33
C ALA A 64 -8.60 3.61 8.31
N LYS A 65 -8.25 2.54 9.01
CA LYS A 65 -9.16 1.98 10.01
C LYS A 65 -9.44 2.98 11.11
N TYR A 66 -8.42 3.70 11.54
CA TYR A 66 -8.61 4.68 12.60
C TYR A 66 -9.54 5.79 12.15
N LEU A 67 -9.49 6.15 10.87
CA LEU A 67 -10.36 7.18 10.33
C LEU A 67 -11.71 6.63 9.86
N ALA A 68 -11.95 5.35 10.06
CA ALA A 68 -13.19 4.69 9.63
C ALA A 68 -13.36 4.70 8.11
N LEU A 69 -12.25 4.66 7.39
CA LEU A 69 -12.26 4.52 5.95
C LEU A 69 -12.03 3.07 5.58
N ASN A 70 -12.30 2.73 4.34
CA ASN A 70 -12.06 1.36 3.87
C ASN A 70 -10.57 1.16 3.66
N PRO A 71 -9.90 0.35 4.51
CA PRO A 71 -8.45 0.21 4.41
C PRO A 71 -8.01 -0.40 3.09
N LYS A 72 -8.79 -1.34 2.58
CA LYS A 72 -8.43 -1.99 1.33
C LYS A 72 -8.39 -1.00 0.18
N GLU A 73 -9.35 -0.10 0.14
CA GLU A 73 -9.40 0.90 -0.92
C GLU A 73 -8.21 1.85 -0.82
N ILE A 74 -7.86 2.27 0.40
CA ILE A 74 -6.74 3.17 0.60
C ILE A 74 -5.44 2.50 0.18
N VAL A 75 -5.24 1.24 0.58
CA VAL A 75 -4.02 0.52 0.20
C VAL A 75 -3.96 0.30 -1.31
N LEU A 76 -5.10 0.03 -1.95
CA LEU A 76 -5.12 -0.13 -3.39
C LEU A 76 -4.71 1.15 -4.12
N ARG A 77 -5.12 2.30 -3.60
CA ARG A 77 -4.72 3.58 -4.20
C ARG A 77 -3.20 3.77 -4.09
N TYR A 78 -2.63 3.38 -2.96
CA TYR A 78 -1.20 3.47 -2.80
C TYR A 78 -0.48 2.51 -3.74
N GLU A 79 -1.01 1.29 -3.89
CA GLU A 79 -0.41 0.33 -4.81
C GLU A 79 -0.48 0.81 -6.25
N ALA A 80 -1.56 1.49 -6.61
CA ALA A 80 -1.66 2.07 -7.95
C ALA A 80 -0.59 3.13 -8.15
N TYR A 81 -0.33 3.94 -7.12
CA TYR A 81 0.73 4.92 -7.18
C TYR A 81 2.10 4.22 -7.38
N LEU A 82 2.36 3.15 -6.64
CA LEU A 82 3.62 2.44 -6.78
C LEU A 82 3.79 1.88 -8.19
N LYS A 83 2.72 1.35 -8.76
CA LYS A 83 2.79 0.84 -10.11
C LYS A 83 3.10 1.92 -11.13
N SER A 84 2.63 3.14 -10.87
CA SER A 84 2.87 4.23 -11.79
C SER A 84 4.33 4.66 -11.84
N LEU A 85 5.13 4.25 -10.85
CA LEU A 85 6.53 4.58 -10.83
C LEU A 85 7.39 3.62 -11.62
N VAL A 86 6.82 2.46 -11.97
CA VAL A 86 7.59 1.44 -12.68
C VAL A 86 7.42 1.67 -14.17
N PRO A 87 8.50 1.76 -14.94
CA PRO A 87 8.37 1.96 -16.37
C PRO A 87 7.70 0.74 -16.99
N PRO A 88 6.96 0.93 -18.07
CA PRO A 88 6.32 -0.20 -18.72
C PRO A 88 7.37 -1.16 -19.24
N GLU A 89 7.17 -2.42 -19.01
CA GLU A 89 8.09 -3.40 -19.44
C GLU A 89 7.46 -4.35 -20.38
N PRO A 90 8.23 -5.00 -21.21
CA PRO A 90 7.68 -6.01 -22.08
C PRO A 90 7.01 -7.07 -21.25
N ILE A 91 5.77 -7.30 -21.58
CA ILE A 91 5.03 -8.22 -20.81
C ILE A 91 5.58 -9.58 -20.81
N GLU A 92 6.12 -9.96 -21.89
CA GLU A 92 6.65 -11.28 -21.97
C GLU A 92 7.73 -11.49 -20.97
N LEU A 93 8.39 -10.46 -20.50
CA LEU A 93 9.40 -10.69 -19.55
C LEU A 93 8.86 -10.96 -18.24
N GLN A 94 7.71 -10.50 -17.94
CA GLN A 94 7.29 -10.66 -16.67
C GLN A 94 6.57 -11.79 -16.47
N HIS A 95 5.81 -12.20 -17.27
CA HIS A 95 5.03 -13.16 -16.76
C HIS A 95 5.45 -14.42 -17.07
N GLN A 96 6.31 -14.65 -17.85
CA GLN A 96 6.58 -15.85 -17.98
C GLN A 96 7.08 -16.44 -16.93
N ASP A 97 7.50 -15.95 -16.23
CA ASP A 97 7.92 -16.57 -15.20
C ASP A 97 7.10 -16.70 -14.29
N LEU A 98 6.35 -16.53 -14.26
CA LEU A 98 5.65 -16.68 -13.26
C LEU A 98 4.86 -17.62 -13.28
N ASP A 99 4.45 -17.74 -13.82
CA ASP A 99 3.60 -18.59 -13.67
C ASP A 99 3.97 -19.81 -13.68
N LYS A 100 4.63 -19.92 -13.99
CA LYS A 100 4.96 -21.04 -13.90
C LYS A 100 5.40 -21.48 -12.92
N LYS A 101 5.60 -21.18 -12.71
CA LYS A 101 5.78 -21.79 -11.77
C LYS A 101 5.11 -22.02 -10.88
N ARG A 102 4.67 -21.83 -11.30
CA ARG A 102 4.21 -22.42 -10.53
C ARG A 102 3.82 -23.03 -10.16
N SER A 103 3.96 -22.80 -10.79
CA SER A 103 3.82 -23.58 -10.30
C SER A 103 3.88 -24.14 -9.87
N ALA A 104 3.98 -23.87 -10.16
CA ALA A 104 4.22 -24.48 -9.54
C ALA A 104 3.96 -24.83 -8.90
N ARG A 105 3.90 -24.84 -9.01
CA ARG A 105 3.93 -25.43 -8.32
C ARG A 105 3.82 -25.97 -7.61
N PRO A 106 3.69 -25.89 -7.88
CA PRO A 106 3.74 -26.56 -7.26
C PRO A 106 3.63 -26.99 -6.43
N TRP A 107 3.47 -26.94 -6.64
CA TRP A 107 3.59 -27.33 -5.95
C TRP A 107 2.98 -27.39 -5.14
N TYR A 108 2.58 -27.64 -5.68
CA TYR A 108 2.39 -27.83 -5.22
C TYR A 108 1.49 -28.17 -4.99
N SER A 109 1.56 -27.35 -5.32
CA SER A 109 1.22 -27.80 -5.25
C SER A 109 0.65 -28.36 -4.99
N LEU A 110 0.61 -28.45 -5.33
CA LEU A 110 0.51 -29.20 -5.17
C LEU A 110 0.13 -29.61 -4.51
N SER A 111 0.01 -29.43 -4.96
CA SER A 111 0.10 -29.97 -4.51
C SER A 111 -0.46 -30.11 -3.89
N PHE A 112 -0.78 -30.11 -4.19
CA PHE A 112 -0.73 -30.23 -3.86
C PHE A 112 -1.59 -30.51 -3.67
N ILE A 113 -1.44 -30.15 -3.84
CA ILE A 113 -1.50 -30.52 -3.94
C ILE A 113 -2.13 -30.98 -3.76
N PHE A 114 -2.34 -31.10 -3.88
CA PHE A 114 -2.32 -31.63 -3.91
C PHE A 114 -2.82 -31.94 -3.45
N SER A 115 -2.49 -31.65 -3.42
CA SER A 115 -2.29 -31.96 -3.10
C SER A 115 -2.80 -31.99 -2.93
N ILE A 116 -2.84 -31.92 -3.08
CA ILE A 116 -2.62 -31.94 -3.07
C ILE A 116 -3.21 -32.06 -3.21
N PHE A 117 -3.33 -32.04 -3.51
CA PHE A 117 -3.06 -32.25 -3.77
C PHE A 117 -3.28 -32.41 -3.60
N SER A 118 -3.10 -32.01 -3.66
CA SER A 118 -2.47 -32.23 -3.46
C SER A 118 -2.38 -32.39 -3.47
#